data_17f9fc7c1db3647e4a8dada962a776d2
#
_entry.id   17f9fc7c1db3647e4a8dada962a776d2
#
_cell.length_a   1.000
_cell.length_b   1.000
_cell.length_c   1.000
_cell.angle_alpha   90.00
_cell.angle_beta   90.00
_cell.angle_gamma   90.00
#
_symmetry.space_group_name_H-M   'P 1'
#
loop_
_entity.id
_entity.type
_entity.pdbx_description
1 polymer ?
#
loop_
_entity_poly.entity_id
_entity_poly.type
_entity_poly.pdbx_seq_one_letter_code
_entity_poly.pdbx_strand_id
1 'polypeptide(L)'
;MKTPHVVLVATILLGGAASTSGQPDNRFRQPHSRNQFEVLVYTSSDHWHNLSEPVAILELQKMAQRHAFGLTWTTVKSRFSDEALSGYDVVAFLHSHTEGFSEDQLASFQRFIRNGGGFVGIHATSACRDEGEWFRKLVGRTFTLHPEEQTAVVRVAHKRHPATMHLPDRWIWTDEWYSFTEPLTEGQKVLLTVDESTYEPDRTWGDERVTAMGDFHPIAWYQEFDGGRSFYTAMGHMPALFQDARFLDHIYGGIYWAATGLGIDGE
;
A
#
# COMPACT_ATOMS: atom_id res chain seq x y z
N MET A 1 55.98 -52.28 21.71
CA MET A 1 54.79 -51.87 22.43
C MET A 1 54.04 -50.88 21.49
N LYS A 2 52.96 -51.31 20.88
CA LYS A 2 52.16 -50.52 19.97
C LYS A 2 50.83 -50.18 20.67
N THR A 3 50.56 -48.91 20.84
CA THR A 3 49.32 -48.37 21.41
C THR A 3 48.19 -48.42 20.33
N PRO A 4 46.98 -48.89 20.67
CA PRO A 4 45.88 -48.85 19.67
C PRO A 4 45.17 -47.49 19.67
N HIS A 5 44.92 -47.00 18.47
CA HIS A 5 44.07 -45.83 18.22
C HIS A 5 42.62 -46.25 18.26
N VAL A 6 41.85 -45.62 19.14
CA VAL A 6 40.40 -45.75 19.20
C VAL A 6 39.82 -44.74 18.20
N VAL A 7 39.13 -45.22 17.16
CA VAL A 7 38.34 -44.41 16.23
C VAL A 7 36.92 -44.28 16.80
N LEU A 8 36.54 -43.09 17.19
CA LEU A 8 35.18 -42.79 17.62
C LEU A 8 34.33 -42.48 16.38
N VAL A 9 33.43 -43.39 16.03
CA VAL A 9 32.44 -43.19 14.96
C VAL A 9 31.25 -42.46 15.56
N ALA A 10 31.07 -41.17 15.19
CA ALA A 10 29.90 -40.38 15.53
C ALA A 10 28.77 -40.71 14.53
N THR A 11 27.74 -41.39 15.00
CA THR A 11 26.52 -41.65 14.24
C THR A 11 25.68 -40.36 14.21
N ILE A 12 25.61 -39.69 13.05
CA ILE A 12 24.73 -38.54 12.86
C ILE A 12 23.35 -39.10 12.55
N LEU A 13 22.41 -39.01 13.48
CA LEU A 13 21.00 -39.21 13.28
C LEU A 13 20.45 -38.03 12.47
N LEU A 14 20.21 -38.23 11.18
CA LEU A 14 19.42 -37.35 10.33
C LEU A 14 17.94 -37.48 10.75
N GLY A 15 17.51 -36.64 11.66
CA GLY A 15 16.10 -36.41 11.93
C GLY A 15 15.48 -35.70 10.74
N GLY A 16 14.66 -36.40 9.94
CA GLY A 16 13.87 -35.81 8.90
C GLY A 16 12.84 -34.82 9.48
N ALA A 17 13.15 -33.53 9.39
CA ALA A 17 12.17 -32.49 9.62
C ALA A 17 11.23 -32.44 8.42
N ALA A 18 9.94 -32.74 8.64
CA ALA A 18 8.90 -32.51 7.67
C ALA A 18 8.91 -31.02 7.28
N SER A 19 9.24 -30.72 6.02
CA SER A 19 9.13 -29.40 5.46
C SER A 19 7.65 -29.04 5.33
N THR A 20 7.11 -28.33 6.31
CA THR A 20 5.91 -27.54 6.07
C THR A 20 6.28 -26.46 5.07
N SER A 21 5.67 -26.48 3.89
CA SER A 21 5.79 -25.46 2.85
C SER A 21 5.06 -24.18 3.28
N GLY A 22 5.53 -23.56 4.36
CA GLY A 22 5.17 -22.19 4.73
C GLY A 22 6.12 -21.24 4.02
N GLN A 23 5.60 -20.31 3.26
CA GLN A 23 6.41 -19.16 2.84
C GLN A 23 7.12 -18.56 4.07
N PRO A 24 8.36 -18.08 3.93
CA PRO A 24 9.06 -17.46 5.03
C PRO A 24 8.24 -16.30 5.59
N ASP A 25 8.07 -16.27 6.90
CA ASP A 25 7.45 -15.15 7.60
C ASP A 25 8.39 -13.93 7.47
N ASN A 26 8.11 -13.05 6.52
CA ASN A 26 8.91 -11.86 6.22
C ASN A 26 8.65 -10.73 7.22
N ARG A 27 8.57 -11.04 8.52
CA ARG A 27 8.44 -10.04 9.58
C ARG A 27 9.77 -9.34 9.83
N PHE A 28 9.75 -8.03 9.57
CA PHE A 28 10.83 -7.14 10.02
C PHE A 28 10.50 -6.63 11.42
N ARG A 29 11.22 -7.13 12.44
CA ARG A 29 11.11 -6.63 13.81
C ARG A 29 12.45 -6.04 14.26
N GLN A 30 12.39 -4.88 14.88
CA GLN A 30 13.52 -4.33 15.64
C GLN A 30 13.74 -5.19 16.90
N PRO A 31 14.96 -5.69 17.17
CA PRO A 31 15.20 -6.65 18.27
C PRO A 31 14.92 -6.12 19.68
N HIS A 32 14.75 -4.81 19.87
CA HIS A 32 14.70 -4.17 21.19
C HIS A 32 13.59 -3.12 21.38
N SER A 33 12.69 -2.93 20.42
CA SER A 33 11.55 -2.02 20.57
C SER A 33 10.23 -2.75 20.31
N ARG A 34 9.20 -2.41 21.09
CA ARG A 34 7.83 -2.83 20.79
C ARG A 34 7.37 -2.05 19.55
N ASN A 35 6.85 -2.75 18.54
CA ASN A 35 6.24 -2.09 17.39
C ASN A 35 5.10 -1.19 17.84
N GLN A 36 4.95 -0.03 17.22
CA GLN A 36 3.86 0.90 17.49
C GLN A 36 2.52 0.35 16.98
N PHE A 37 2.57 -0.29 15.81
CA PHE A 37 1.44 -0.95 15.13
C PHE A 37 1.98 -1.99 14.13
N GLU A 38 1.09 -2.84 13.60
CA GLU A 38 1.42 -3.92 12.66
C GLU A 38 0.73 -3.67 11.32
N VAL A 39 1.47 -3.82 10.22
CA VAL A 39 1.01 -3.60 8.84
C VAL A 39 1.13 -4.87 8.02
N LEU A 40 0.05 -5.29 7.38
CA LEU A 40 0.06 -6.30 6.34
C LEU A 40 0.11 -5.63 4.97
N VAL A 41 1.18 -5.80 4.21
CA VAL A 41 1.27 -5.35 2.82
C VAL A 41 0.92 -6.51 1.89
N TYR A 42 -0.11 -6.33 1.08
CA TYR A 42 -0.54 -7.29 0.08
C TYR A 42 -0.20 -6.81 -1.34
N THR A 43 0.35 -7.72 -2.15
CA THR A 43 0.58 -7.52 -3.59
C THR A 43 0.01 -8.70 -4.36
N SER A 44 -0.54 -8.45 -5.55
CA SER A 44 -1.06 -9.49 -6.44
C SER A 44 -0.14 -9.79 -7.62
N SER A 45 0.97 -9.06 -7.75
CA SER A 45 2.01 -9.26 -8.78
C SER A 45 1.46 -9.22 -10.20
N ASP A 46 1.19 -8.05 -10.71
CA ASP A 46 0.86 -7.85 -12.12
C ASP A 46 2.14 -7.58 -12.96
N HIS A 47 2.01 -7.63 -14.29
CA HIS A 47 3.14 -7.39 -15.17
C HIS A 47 3.47 -5.90 -15.37
N TRP A 48 2.55 -4.99 -15.05
CA TRP A 48 2.74 -3.55 -15.20
C TRP A 48 3.64 -2.96 -14.11
N HIS A 49 3.59 -3.57 -12.90
CA HIS A 49 4.28 -3.07 -11.71
C HIS A 49 5.40 -4.01 -11.22
N ASN A 50 5.76 -5.05 -11.99
CA ASN A 50 6.76 -6.05 -11.62
C ASN A 50 8.16 -5.47 -11.33
N LEU A 51 8.48 -4.27 -11.82
CA LEU A 51 9.73 -3.58 -11.55
C LEU A 51 9.65 -2.69 -10.32
N SER A 52 8.51 -2.06 -10.06
CA SER A 52 8.33 -1.15 -8.90
C SER A 52 8.04 -1.90 -7.61
N GLU A 53 7.29 -3.00 -7.66
CA GLU A 53 6.89 -3.77 -6.48
C GLU A 53 8.08 -4.22 -5.60
N PRO A 54 9.15 -4.86 -6.12
CA PRO A 54 10.28 -5.26 -5.28
C PRO A 54 11.01 -4.09 -4.62
N VAL A 55 11.14 -2.96 -5.33
CA VAL A 55 11.75 -1.74 -4.79
C VAL A 55 10.88 -1.15 -3.69
N ALA A 56 9.57 -1.04 -3.95
CA ALA A 56 8.61 -0.54 -2.98
C ALA A 56 8.60 -1.38 -1.69
N ILE A 57 8.56 -2.71 -1.80
CA ILE A 57 8.59 -3.59 -0.63
C ILE A 57 9.87 -3.39 0.19
N LEU A 58 11.03 -3.30 -0.46
CA LEU A 58 12.30 -3.05 0.22
C LEU A 58 12.29 -1.72 0.98
N GLU A 59 11.80 -0.65 0.36
CA GLU A 59 11.76 0.68 1.00
C GLU A 59 10.71 0.75 2.11
N LEU A 60 9.55 0.08 1.95
CA LEU A 60 8.56 -0.05 3.02
C LEU A 60 9.12 -0.83 4.22
N GLN A 61 9.94 -1.86 3.99
CA GLN A 61 10.62 -2.59 5.08
C GLN A 61 11.63 -1.69 5.82
N LYS A 62 12.41 -0.87 5.09
CA LYS A 62 13.31 0.12 5.70
C LYS A 62 12.54 1.19 6.47
N MET A 63 11.39 1.63 5.94
CA MET A 63 10.47 2.55 6.60
C MET A 63 9.95 1.97 7.91
N ALA A 64 9.54 0.70 7.93
CA ALA A 64 9.09 0.00 9.13
C ALA A 64 10.16 -0.02 10.22
N GLN A 65 11.42 -0.28 9.85
CA GLN A 65 12.55 -0.20 10.78
C GLN A 65 12.79 1.21 11.31
N ARG A 66 12.75 2.23 10.43
CA ARG A 66 12.96 3.64 10.79
C ARG A 66 11.92 4.14 11.77
N HIS A 67 10.67 3.75 11.58
CA HIS A 67 9.54 4.24 12.35
C HIS A 67 9.00 3.24 13.38
N ALA A 68 9.73 2.16 13.67
CA ALA A 68 9.40 1.17 14.69
C ALA A 68 7.97 0.61 14.60
N PHE A 69 7.54 0.21 13.41
CA PHE A 69 6.31 -0.57 13.22
C PHE A 69 6.61 -1.95 12.61
N GLY A 70 5.71 -2.90 12.80
CA GLY A 70 5.82 -4.22 12.19
C GLY A 70 5.30 -4.22 10.78
N LEU A 71 6.00 -4.89 9.86
CA LEU A 71 5.55 -5.05 8.49
C LEU A 71 5.67 -6.51 8.05
N THR A 72 4.57 -7.07 7.60
CA THR A 72 4.52 -8.38 6.92
C THR A 72 4.09 -8.15 5.48
N TRP A 73 4.88 -8.63 4.53
CA TRP A 73 4.50 -8.66 3.13
C TRP A 73 3.99 -10.05 2.73
N THR A 74 2.95 -10.09 1.88
CA THR A 74 2.37 -11.32 1.39
C THR A 74 1.75 -11.17 -0.01
N THR A 75 1.79 -12.26 -0.79
CA THR A 75 1.01 -12.44 -2.02
C THR A 75 -0.13 -13.46 -1.81
N VAL A 76 -0.28 -13.96 -0.59
CA VAL A 76 -1.13 -15.10 -0.27
C VAL A 76 -2.49 -14.65 0.23
N LYS A 77 -3.53 -14.88 -0.57
CA LYS A 77 -4.92 -14.48 -0.28
C LYS A 77 -5.50 -15.14 0.98
N SER A 78 -5.02 -16.32 1.40
CA SER A 78 -5.46 -16.96 2.65
C SER A 78 -5.04 -16.21 3.92
N ARG A 79 -4.21 -15.17 3.82
CA ARG A 79 -3.94 -14.23 4.92
C ARG A 79 -5.13 -13.31 5.24
N PHE A 80 -6.14 -13.29 4.38
CA PHE A 80 -7.39 -12.56 4.60
C PHE A 80 -8.43 -13.45 5.29
N SER A 81 -8.11 -13.91 6.50
CA SER A 81 -9.03 -14.57 7.44
C SER A 81 -9.10 -13.77 8.73
N ASP A 82 -10.18 -13.89 9.50
CA ASP A 82 -10.34 -13.18 10.77
C ASP A 82 -9.16 -13.45 11.73
N GLU A 83 -8.71 -14.71 11.79
CA GLU A 83 -7.58 -15.11 12.63
C GLU A 83 -6.29 -14.39 12.19
N ALA A 84 -5.97 -14.42 10.89
CA ALA A 84 -4.74 -13.83 10.38
C ALA A 84 -4.75 -12.29 10.45
N LEU A 85 -5.90 -11.66 10.18
CA LEU A 85 -6.05 -10.20 10.20
C LEU A 85 -6.05 -9.63 11.62
N SER A 86 -6.42 -10.41 12.64
CA SER A 86 -6.46 -9.95 14.04
C SER A 86 -5.11 -9.49 14.59
N GLY A 87 -4.00 -9.84 13.93
CA GLY A 87 -2.65 -9.42 14.31
C GLY A 87 -2.17 -8.11 13.68
N TYR A 88 -3.03 -7.43 12.91
CA TYR A 88 -2.66 -6.20 12.19
C TYR A 88 -3.56 -5.03 12.55
N ASP A 89 -3.00 -3.82 12.46
CA ASP A 89 -3.73 -2.56 12.61
C ASP A 89 -4.07 -1.96 11.24
N VAL A 90 -3.24 -2.26 10.21
CA VAL A 90 -3.39 -1.75 8.84
C VAL A 90 -3.20 -2.86 7.82
N VAL A 91 -4.04 -2.85 6.79
CA VAL A 91 -3.85 -3.60 5.55
C VAL A 91 -3.51 -2.61 4.44
N ALA A 92 -2.33 -2.74 3.85
CA ALA A 92 -1.89 -1.92 2.72
C ALA A 92 -1.91 -2.74 1.43
N PHE A 93 -2.59 -2.24 0.41
CA PHE A 93 -2.57 -2.81 -0.93
C PHE A 93 -1.59 -2.00 -1.79
N LEU A 94 -0.57 -2.66 -2.29
CA LEU A 94 0.42 -2.10 -3.18
C LEU A 94 0.19 -2.67 -4.58
N HIS A 95 -0.19 -1.83 -5.54
CA HIS A 95 -0.50 -2.22 -6.93
C HIS A 95 -1.48 -3.39 -7.04
N SER A 96 -2.40 -3.53 -6.09
CA SER A 96 -3.27 -4.70 -6.02
C SER A 96 -4.67 -4.35 -5.56
N HIS A 97 -5.60 -5.25 -5.79
CA HIS A 97 -7.01 -5.15 -5.40
C HIS A 97 -7.54 -6.53 -4.99
N THR A 98 -8.85 -6.70 -4.82
CA THR A 98 -9.44 -7.92 -4.26
C THR A 98 -9.72 -9.00 -5.31
N GLU A 99 -9.22 -8.86 -6.53
CA GLU A 99 -9.39 -9.86 -7.58
C GLU A 99 -9.06 -11.27 -7.12
N GLY A 100 -10.01 -12.18 -7.34
CA GLY A 100 -9.87 -13.59 -6.96
C GLY A 100 -9.87 -13.85 -5.46
N PHE A 101 -10.33 -12.93 -4.62
CA PHE A 101 -10.68 -13.21 -3.23
C PHE A 101 -11.95 -14.05 -3.20
N SER A 102 -12.01 -15.04 -2.27
CA SER A 102 -13.25 -15.71 -1.96
C SER A 102 -14.21 -14.79 -1.18
N GLU A 103 -15.49 -15.16 -1.16
CA GLU A 103 -16.49 -14.44 -0.36
C GLU A 103 -16.09 -14.37 1.13
N ASP A 104 -15.53 -15.45 1.68
CA ASP A 104 -15.07 -15.52 3.07
C ASP A 104 -13.88 -14.57 3.32
N GLN A 105 -12.94 -14.50 2.39
CA GLN A 105 -11.79 -13.59 2.47
C GLN A 105 -12.24 -12.12 2.42
N LEU A 106 -13.14 -11.81 1.51
CA LEU A 106 -13.70 -10.46 1.39
C LEU A 106 -14.52 -10.11 2.65
N ALA A 107 -15.33 -11.03 3.16
CA ALA A 107 -16.10 -10.83 4.39
C ALA A 107 -15.20 -10.63 5.62
N SER A 108 -14.08 -11.37 5.72
CA SER A 108 -13.09 -11.18 6.80
C SER A 108 -12.42 -9.82 6.70
N PHE A 109 -12.05 -9.39 5.49
CA PHE A 109 -11.48 -8.06 5.27
C PHE A 109 -12.48 -6.94 5.60
N GLN A 110 -13.75 -7.09 5.25
CA GLN A 110 -14.81 -6.15 5.63
C GLN A 110 -14.97 -6.06 7.16
N ARG A 111 -14.95 -7.20 7.87
CA ARG A 111 -15.00 -7.20 9.34
C ARG A 111 -13.79 -6.53 9.96
N PHE A 112 -12.59 -6.73 9.41
CA PHE A 112 -11.38 -6.04 9.84
C PHE A 112 -11.55 -4.52 9.78
N ILE A 113 -12.04 -3.98 8.67
CA ILE A 113 -12.31 -2.53 8.52
C ILE A 113 -13.38 -2.07 9.49
N ARG A 114 -14.53 -2.80 9.59
CA ARG A 114 -15.63 -2.45 10.50
C ARG A 114 -15.22 -2.40 11.97
N ASN A 115 -14.24 -3.18 12.34
CA ASN A 115 -13.68 -3.22 13.69
C ASN A 115 -12.60 -2.15 13.93
N GLY A 116 -12.48 -1.15 13.07
CA GLY A 116 -11.57 -0.01 13.23
C GLY A 116 -10.23 -0.17 12.50
N GLY A 117 -10.04 -1.23 11.71
CA GLY A 117 -8.83 -1.45 10.93
C GLY A 117 -8.55 -0.36 9.90
N GLY A 118 -7.27 -0.08 9.66
CA GLY A 118 -6.80 0.87 8.67
C GLY A 118 -6.60 0.23 7.29
N PHE A 119 -6.89 0.99 6.24
CA PHE A 119 -6.59 0.63 4.86
C PHE A 119 -5.67 1.65 4.22
N VAL A 120 -4.70 1.19 3.44
CA VAL A 120 -3.83 2.02 2.60
C VAL A 120 -3.81 1.46 1.19
N GLY A 121 -4.26 2.25 0.21
CA GLY A 121 -4.18 1.90 -1.20
C GLY A 121 -3.09 2.71 -1.90
N ILE A 122 -2.23 2.03 -2.66
CA ILE A 122 -1.13 2.67 -3.41
C ILE A 122 -1.28 2.36 -4.89
N HIS A 123 -1.33 3.42 -5.69
CA HIS A 123 -1.32 3.42 -7.15
C HIS A 123 -2.42 2.52 -7.77
N ALA A 124 -2.07 1.40 -8.41
CA ALA A 124 -3.00 0.53 -9.12
C ALA A 124 -4.07 -0.12 -8.23
N THR A 125 -4.06 0.11 -6.92
CA THR A 125 -5.15 -0.33 -6.05
C THR A 125 -6.52 0.21 -6.47
N SER A 126 -6.57 1.36 -7.14
CA SER A 126 -7.82 1.92 -7.70
C SER A 126 -8.24 1.31 -9.04
N ALA A 127 -7.43 0.45 -9.67
CA ALA A 127 -7.79 -0.30 -10.86
C ALA A 127 -8.79 -1.44 -10.52
N CYS A 128 -9.82 -1.09 -9.77
CA CYS A 128 -10.77 -2.00 -9.13
C CYS A 128 -12.18 -1.94 -9.77
N ARG A 129 -12.27 -1.66 -11.07
CA ARG A 129 -13.55 -1.50 -11.81
C ARG A 129 -14.46 -2.72 -11.66
N ASP A 130 -13.88 -3.90 -11.72
CA ASP A 130 -14.60 -5.18 -11.67
C ASP A 130 -14.80 -5.71 -10.24
N GLU A 131 -14.32 -4.95 -9.24
CA GLU A 131 -14.48 -5.27 -7.83
C GLU A 131 -15.86 -4.89 -7.29
N GLY A 132 -16.24 -5.51 -6.17
CA GLY A 132 -17.49 -5.19 -5.49
C GLY A 132 -17.56 -3.72 -5.02
N GLU A 133 -18.78 -3.17 -4.98
CA GLU A 133 -19.03 -1.76 -4.62
C GLU A 133 -18.39 -1.36 -3.29
N TRP A 134 -18.36 -2.28 -2.31
CA TRP A 134 -17.77 -2.02 -1.01
C TRP A 134 -16.27 -1.70 -1.12
N PHE A 135 -15.50 -2.48 -1.91
CA PHE A 135 -14.08 -2.25 -2.08
C PHE A 135 -13.80 -0.96 -2.86
N ARG A 136 -14.56 -0.67 -3.92
CA ARG A 136 -14.45 0.60 -4.65
C ARG A 136 -14.70 1.81 -3.75
N LYS A 137 -15.69 1.70 -2.84
CA LYS A 137 -15.96 2.75 -1.85
C LYS A 137 -14.87 2.85 -0.77
N LEU A 138 -14.25 1.73 -0.37
CA LEU A 138 -13.10 1.73 0.54
C LEU A 138 -11.91 2.47 -0.09
N VAL A 139 -11.58 2.18 -1.36
CA VAL A 139 -10.55 2.90 -2.10
C VAL A 139 -10.96 4.35 -2.35
N GLY A 140 -12.23 4.58 -2.61
CA GLY A 140 -12.86 5.88 -2.73
C GLY A 140 -13.14 6.33 -4.17
N ARG A 141 -12.33 5.94 -5.15
CA ARG A 141 -12.52 6.23 -6.57
C ARG A 141 -11.96 5.09 -7.41
N THR A 142 -12.53 4.89 -8.58
CA THR A 142 -12.10 3.85 -9.52
C THR A 142 -11.31 4.46 -10.66
N PHE A 143 -10.11 3.96 -10.88
CA PHE A 143 -9.25 4.29 -12.01
C PHE A 143 -9.96 3.98 -13.34
N THR A 144 -9.82 4.87 -14.31
CA THR A 144 -10.29 4.65 -15.67
C THR A 144 -9.16 4.45 -16.65
N LEU A 145 -8.32 5.46 -16.79
CA LEU A 145 -7.22 5.49 -17.73
C LEU A 145 -6.22 6.58 -17.29
N HIS A 146 -5.03 6.62 -17.89
CA HIS A 146 -4.02 7.67 -17.70
C HIS A 146 -3.35 8.01 -19.03
N PRO A 147 -2.80 9.23 -19.22
CA PRO A 147 -1.86 9.50 -20.29
C PRO A 147 -0.52 8.80 -20.02
N GLU A 148 0.43 8.87 -20.94
CA GLU A 148 1.83 8.44 -20.68
C GLU A 148 2.40 9.17 -19.46
N GLU A 149 3.45 8.58 -18.82
CA GLU A 149 4.12 9.23 -17.69
C GLU A 149 4.61 10.62 -18.06
N GLN A 150 4.26 11.60 -17.29
CA GLN A 150 4.61 13.01 -17.52
C GLN A 150 4.98 13.71 -16.23
N THR A 151 5.83 14.73 -16.37
CA THR A 151 6.09 15.67 -15.28
C THR A 151 4.96 16.69 -15.19
N ALA A 152 4.40 16.85 -14.01
CA ALA A 152 3.37 17.84 -13.72
C ALA A 152 3.61 18.53 -12.38
N VAL A 153 2.84 19.58 -12.10
CA VAL A 153 2.84 20.25 -10.79
C VAL A 153 1.82 19.56 -9.88
N VAL A 154 2.31 19.01 -8.79
CA VAL A 154 1.45 18.51 -7.69
C VAL A 154 1.24 19.64 -6.68
N ARG A 155 0.02 19.76 -6.14
CA ARG A 155 -0.38 20.75 -5.14
C ARG A 155 -0.89 20.06 -3.88
N VAL A 156 -0.52 20.58 -2.71
CA VAL A 156 -1.09 20.14 -1.43
C VAL A 156 -2.43 20.85 -1.23
N ALA A 157 -3.52 20.05 -1.24
CA ALA A 157 -4.87 20.55 -0.98
C ALA A 157 -5.17 20.64 0.53
N HIS A 158 -4.61 19.73 1.33
CA HIS A 158 -4.78 19.71 2.79
C HIS A 158 -3.43 19.48 3.48
N LYS A 159 -2.91 20.52 4.14
CA LYS A 159 -1.57 20.55 4.76
C LYS A 159 -1.54 19.92 6.17
N ARG A 160 -2.67 19.92 6.88
CA ARG A 160 -2.77 19.44 8.26
C ARG A 160 -3.07 17.96 8.33
N HIS A 161 -2.25 17.15 7.67
CA HIS A 161 -2.36 15.69 7.70
C HIS A 161 -0.95 15.08 7.74
N PRO A 162 -0.71 13.96 8.47
CA PRO A 162 0.62 13.33 8.53
C PRO A 162 1.23 13.05 7.16
N ALA A 163 0.42 12.67 6.17
CA ALA A 163 0.90 12.38 4.81
C ALA A 163 1.33 13.62 4.00
N THR A 164 1.04 14.85 4.46
CA THR A 164 1.28 16.06 3.65
C THR A 164 1.99 17.19 4.38
N MET A 165 2.10 17.12 5.72
CA MET A 165 2.68 18.19 6.53
C MET A 165 4.12 18.54 6.15
N HIS A 166 4.89 17.58 5.69
CA HIS A 166 6.30 17.72 5.29
C HIS A 166 6.47 18.18 3.83
N LEU A 167 5.43 18.07 2.98
CA LEU A 167 5.52 18.41 1.56
C LEU A 167 5.52 19.93 1.34
N PRO A 168 6.21 20.47 0.33
CA PRO A 168 6.01 21.85 -0.11
C PRO A 168 4.59 22.04 -0.66
N ASP A 169 4.06 23.28 -0.65
CA ASP A 169 2.69 23.54 -1.11
C ASP A 169 2.46 23.14 -2.58
N ARG A 170 3.54 23.14 -3.36
CA ARG A 170 3.59 22.67 -4.74
C ARG A 170 5.00 22.25 -5.13
N TRP A 171 5.09 21.20 -5.98
CA TRP A 171 6.37 20.74 -6.53
C TRP A 171 6.13 20.02 -7.87
N ILE A 172 7.19 19.86 -8.65
CA ILE A 172 7.17 19.04 -9.86
C ILE A 172 7.35 17.56 -9.51
N TRP A 173 6.59 16.70 -10.18
CA TRP A 173 6.63 15.26 -10.02
C TRP A 173 6.37 14.58 -11.35
N THR A 174 6.97 13.42 -11.58
CA THR A 174 6.76 12.61 -12.79
C THR A 174 6.12 11.29 -12.37
N ASP A 175 4.95 11.02 -12.92
CA ASP A 175 4.22 9.78 -12.65
C ASP A 175 3.16 9.54 -13.74
N GLU A 176 2.39 8.46 -13.63
CA GLU A 176 1.12 8.30 -14.34
C GLU A 176 0.02 9.09 -13.63
N TRP A 177 -0.64 9.97 -14.38
CA TRP A 177 -1.73 10.78 -13.82
C TRP A 177 -3.07 10.10 -14.08
N TYR A 178 -3.55 9.35 -13.08
CA TYR A 178 -4.77 8.56 -13.16
C TYR A 178 -6.02 9.42 -13.20
N SER A 179 -6.88 9.18 -14.20
CA SER A 179 -8.26 9.69 -14.22
C SER A 179 -9.19 8.71 -13.51
N PHE A 180 -10.29 9.21 -12.95
CA PHE A 180 -11.24 8.45 -12.12
C PHE A 180 -12.69 8.67 -12.56
N THR A 181 -13.54 7.64 -12.37
CA THR A 181 -14.96 7.69 -12.77
C THR A 181 -15.83 8.46 -11.79
N GLU A 182 -15.65 8.22 -10.51
CA GLU A 182 -16.55 8.75 -9.48
C GLU A 182 -16.12 10.15 -9.04
N PRO A 183 -17.11 11.05 -8.79
CA PRO A 183 -16.82 12.29 -8.07
C PRO A 183 -16.40 11.97 -6.63
N LEU A 184 -15.83 12.96 -5.94
CA LEU A 184 -15.61 12.86 -4.50
C LEU A 184 -16.95 12.62 -3.78
N THR A 185 -16.96 11.65 -2.88
CA THR A 185 -18.10 11.41 -1.99
C THR A 185 -18.02 12.33 -0.76
N GLU A 186 -19.17 12.56 -0.13
CA GLU A 186 -19.21 13.23 1.17
C GLU A 186 -18.38 12.42 2.17
N GLY A 187 -17.42 13.07 2.84
CA GLY A 187 -16.47 12.41 3.75
C GLY A 187 -15.08 12.16 3.18
N GLN A 188 -14.90 12.12 1.88
CA GLN A 188 -13.56 12.10 1.27
C GLN A 188 -12.87 13.45 1.40
N LYS A 189 -11.66 13.45 1.96
CA LYS A 189 -10.83 14.65 2.13
C LYS A 189 -9.61 14.53 1.23
N VAL A 190 -9.50 15.44 0.26
CA VAL A 190 -8.39 15.47 -0.70
C VAL A 190 -7.13 15.98 -0.03
N LEU A 191 -6.04 15.27 -0.22
CA LEU A 191 -4.70 15.60 0.26
C LEU A 191 -3.84 16.26 -0.82
N LEU A 192 -3.84 15.67 -2.02
CA LEU A 192 -3.04 16.12 -3.15
C LEU A 192 -3.90 16.22 -4.40
N THR A 193 -3.57 17.22 -5.22
CA THR A 193 -4.10 17.37 -6.58
C THR A 193 -2.96 17.51 -7.57
N VAL A 194 -3.17 17.14 -8.84
CA VAL A 194 -2.28 17.49 -9.94
C VAL A 194 -2.88 18.62 -10.76
N ASP A 195 -2.02 19.54 -11.22
CA ASP A 195 -2.40 20.67 -12.03
C ASP A 195 -2.38 20.30 -13.51
N GLU A 196 -3.55 20.04 -14.10
CA GLU A 196 -3.68 19.61 -15.49
C GLU A 196 -3.18 20.63 -16.51
N SER A 197 -3.06 21.90 -16.15
CA SER A 197 -2.47 22.90 -17.05
C SER A 197 -0.96 22.74 -17.26
N THR A 198 -0.32 21.82 -16.54
CA THR A 198 1.13 21.60 -16.54
C THR A 198 1.58 20.32 -17.23
N TYR A 199 0.65 19.55 -17.80
CA TYR A 199 0.91 18.34 -18.59
C TYR A 199 -0.19 18.16 -19.64
N GLU A 200 -0.07 17.14 -20.50
CA GLU A 200 -1.04 16.82 -21.56
C GLU A 200 -2.02 15.75 -21.05
N PRO A 201 -3.19 16.11 -20.51
CA PRO A 201 -4.11 15.14 -19.90
C PRO A 201 -4.86 14.30 -20.93
N ASP A 202 -5.13 14.85 -22.12
CA ASP A 202 -5.89 14.22 -23.17
C ASP A 202 -5.02 13.32 -24.06
N ARG A 203 -5.18 12.02 -23.91
CA ARG A 203 -4.47 11.01 -24.72
C ARG A 203 -5.42 9.94 -25.22
N THR A 204 -4.98 9.23 -26.26
CA THR A 204 -5.71 8.08 -26.81
C THR A 204 -4.83 6.84 -26.70
N TRP A 205 -5.39 5.77 -26.13
CA TRP A 205 -4.81 4.44 -26.06
C TRP A 205 -5.63 3.50 -26.94
N GLY A 206 -5.15 3.23 -28.15
CA GLY A 206 -5.97 2.52 -29.12
C GLY A 206 -7.28 3.27 -29.40
N ASP A 207 -8.40 2.63 -29.11
CA ASP A 207 -9.76 3.21 -29.27
C ASP A 207 -10.26 3.93 -27.99
N GLU A 208 -9.51 3.85 -26.88
CA GLU A 208 -9.89 4.47 -25.62
C GLU A 208 -9.24 5.85 -25.47
N ARG A 209 -10.01 6.81 -24.95
CA ARG A 209 -9.54 8.17 -24.71
C ARG A 209 -9.50 8.47 -23.22
N VAL A 210 -8.34 8.92 -22.75
CA VAL A 210 -8.22 9.57 -21.44
C VAL A 210 -8.96 10.90 -21.49
N THR A 211 -9.77 11.17 -20.50
CA THR A 211 -10.48 12.45 -20.36
C THR A 211 -9.88 13.22 -19.20
N ALA A 212 -9.57 14.49 -19.45
CA ALA A 212 -9.14 15.41 -18.42
C ALA A 212 -10.15 15.45 -17.26
N MET A 213 -9.65 15.56 -16.03
CA MET A 213 -10.46 15.71 -14.81
C MET A 213 -10.84 17.17 -14.55
N GLY A 214 -10.18 18.13 -15.25
CA GLY A 214 -10.40 19.55 -15.16
C GLY A 214 -9.62 20.25 -14.04
N ASP A 215 -10.14 21.39 -13.59
CA ASP A 215 -9.43 22.26 -12.62
C ASP A 215 -9.18 21.61 -11.25
N PHE A 216 -9.87 20.53 -10.94
CA PHE A 216 -9.73 19.82 -9.68
C PHE A 216 -9.51 18.34 -9.91
N HIS A 217 -8.23 17.94 -9.96
CA HIS A 217 -7.80 16.57 -10.20
C HIS A 217 -7.15 15.96 -8.94
N PRO A 218 -7.93 15.31 -8.05
CA PRO A 218 -7.41 14.64 -6.87
C PRO A 218 -6.56 13.42 -7.23
N ILE A 219 -5.38 13.31 -6.59
CA ILE A 219 -4.47 12.16 -6.74
C ILE A 219 -4.12 11.48 -5.42
N ALA A 220 -4.51 12.07 -4.27
CA ALA A 220 -4.46 11.41 -2.97
C ALA A 220 -5.57 11.92 -2.08
N TRP A 221 -6.15 11.03 -1.26
CA TRP A 221 -7.24 11.36 -0.33
C TRP A 221 -7.27 10.40 0.85
N TYR A 222 -8.08 10.75 1.84
CA TYR A 222 -8.38 9.90 2.97
C TYR A 222 -9.85 10.03 3.37
N GLN A 223 -10.38 9.05 4.09
CA GLN A 223 -11.75 9.03 4.59
C GLN A 223 -11.88 8.07 5.77
N GLU A 224 -12.87 8.31 6.61
CA GLU A 224 -13.42 7.27 7.47
C GLU A 224 -14.42 6.46 6.64
N PHE A 225 -14.37 5.15 6.73
CA PHE A 225 -15.20 4.26 5.95
C PHE A 225 -15.54 2.99 6.71
N ASP A 226 -16.84 2.67 6.80
CA ASP A 226 -17.40 1.42 7.36
C ASP A 226 -16.81 1.05 8.73
N GLY A 227 -16.57 2.04 9.59
CA GLY A 227 -16.01 1.89 10.94
C GLY A 227 -14.49 1.96 11.02
N GLY A 228 -13.78 1.90 9.91
CA GLY A 228 -12.33 2.04 9.82
C GLY A 228 -11.87 3.29 9.10
N ARG A 229 -10.61 3.29 8.66
CA ARG A 229 -9.96 4.43 8.01
C ARG A 229 -9.33 4.00 6.70
N SER A 230 -9.45 4.83 5.67
CA SER A 230 -8.88 4.57 4.35
C SER A 230 -8.05 5.75 3.88
N PHE A 231 -6.82 5.48 3.48
CA PHE A 231 -5.93 6.41 2.78
C PHE A 231 -5.61 5.83 1.40
N TYR A 232 -5.58 6.70 0.39
CA TYR A 232 -5.19 6.31 -0.97
C TYR A 232 -4.28 7.36 -1.59
N THR A 233 -3.29 6.89 -2.37
CA THR A 233 -2.48 7.72 -3.26
C THR A 233 -2.36 7.07 -4.64
N ALA A 234 -2.63 7.83 -5.70
CA ALA A 234 -2.45 7.40 -7.09
C ALA A 234 -0.99 7.41 -7.55
N MET A 235 -0.10 8.02 -6.77
CA MET A 235 1.32 8.09 -7.07
C MET A 235 1.98 6.72 -6.86
N GLY A 236 3.06 6.42 -7.63
CA GLY A 236 3.90 5.26 -7.34
C GLY A 236 4.08 4.26 -8.47
N HIS A 237 3.91 4.64 -9.75
CA HIS A 237 4.11 3.71 -10.86
C HIS A 237 5.57 3.23 -10.97
N MET A 238 6.53 4.15 -10.98
CA MET A 238 7.92 3.83 -11.28
C MET A 238 8.74 3.42 -10.04
N PRO A 239 9.72 2.49 -10.17
CA PRO A 239 10.60 2.09 -9.06
C PRO A 239 11.31 3.26 -8.38
N ALA A 240 11.75 4.25 -9.16
CA ALA A 240 12.51 5.40 -8.64
C ALA A 240 11.70 6.27 -7.66
N LEU A 241 10.36 6.26 -7.77
CA LEU A 241 9.50 7.05 -6.88
C LEU A 241 9.57 6.55 -5.43
N PHE A 242 9.70 5.25 -5.24
CA PHE A 242 9.88 4.63 -3.91
C PHE A 242 11.26 4.89 -3.29
N GLN A 243 12.15 5.62 -3.97
CA GLN A 243 13.44 6.07 -3.43
C GLN A 243 13.43 7.57 -3.06
N ASP A 244 12.38 8.31 -3.40
CA ASP A 244 12.22 9.71 -2.99
C ASP A 244 11.68 9.79 -1.56
N ALA A 245 12.41 10.50 -0.69
CA ALA A 245 12.07 10.62 0.73
C ALA A 245 10.72 11.29 0.96
N ARG A 246 10.32 12.27 0.13
CA ARG A 246 9.02 12.96 0.26
C ARG A 246 7.87 12.02 -0.03
N PHE A 247 8.01 11.14 -1.03
CA PHE A 247 7.00 10.15 -1.35
C PHE A 247 6.92 9.07 -0.27
N LEU A 248 8.06 8.60 0.24
CA LEU A 248 8.08 7.66 1.35
C LEU A 248 7.45 8.25 2.62
N ASP A 249 7.75 9.51 2.94
CA ASP A 249 7.14 10.20 4.08
C ASP A 249 5.63 10.43 3.87
N HIS A 250 5.18 10.63 2.61
CA HIS A 250 3.76 10.68 2.26
C HIS A 250 3.06 9.34 2.53
N ILE A 251 3.65 8.23 2.09
CA ILE A 251 3.13 6.88 2.35
C ILE A 251 3.13 6.59 3.86
N TYR A 252 4.24 6.91 4.56
CA TYR A 252 4.32 6.70 6.01
C TYR A 252 3.23 7.47 6.76
N GLY A 253 3.02 8.74 6.43
CA GLY A 253 1.96 9.55 7.04
C GLY A 253 0.56 8.99 6.80
N GLY A 254 0.32 8.39 5.62
CA GLY A 254 -0.92 7.67 5.31
C GLY A 254 -1.08 6.41 6.15
N ILE A 255 -0.03 5.59 6.27
CA ILE A 255 0.01 4.39 7.12
C ILE A 255 -0.21 4.76 8.59
N TYR A 256 0.50 5.78 9.09
CA TYR A 256 0.40 6.25 10.47
C TYR A 256 -1.04 6.69 10.81
N TRP A 257 -1.65 7.51 9.95
CA TRP A 257 -3.03 7.94 10.16
C TRP A 257 -4.01 6.76 10.07
N ALA A 258 -3.84 5.87 9.11
CA ALA A 258 -4.70 4.69 8.99
C ALA A 258 -4.60 3.78 10.22
N ALA A 259 -3.40 3.62 10.81
CA ALA A 259 -3.18 2.82 12.01
C ALA A 259 -3.77 3.45 13.27
N THR A 260 -3.55 4.76 13.46
CA THR A 260 -3.77 5.43 14.75
C THR A 260 -5.02 6.32 14.80
N GLY A 261 -5.49 6.81 13.65
CA GLY A 261 -6.49 7.87 13.57
C GLY A 261 -5.98 9.25 13.98
N LEU A 262 -4.70 9.36 14.38
CA LEU A 262 -4.16 10.60 14.89
C LEU A 262 -3.74 11.54 13.75
N GLY A 263 -4.19 12.78 13.83
CA GLY A 263 -3.69 13.90 13.04
C GLY A 263 -2.38 14.45 13.59
N ILE A 264 -1.94 15.60 13.05
CA ILE A 264 -0.72 16.29 13.50
C ILE A 264 -0.95 17.15 14.76
N ASP A 265 -2.18 17.38 15.11
CA ASP A 265 -2.58 18.22 16.26
C ASP A 265 -3.03 17.38 17.48
N GLY A 266 -2.90 16.05 17.41
CA GLY A 266 -3.30 15.13 18.48
C GLY A 266 -4.83 14.95 18.60
N GLU A 267 -5.58 15.36 17.57
CA GLU A 267 -7.04 15.15 17.47
C GLU A 267 -7.37 13.88 16.72
#